data_55a7096c0c6162a3d13d600fbc4845dc
#
_entry.id   55a7096c0c6162a3d13d600fbc4845dc
#
_cell.length_a   1.000
_cell.length_b   1.000
_cell.length_c   1.000
_cell.angle_alpha   90.00
_cell.angle_beta   90.00
_cell.angle_gamma   90.00
#
_symmetry.space_group_name_H-M   'P 1'
#
loop_
_entity.id
_entity.type
_entity.pdbx_description
1 polymer ?
#
loop_
_entity_poly.entity_id
_entity_poly.type
_entity_poly.pdbx_seq_one_letter_code
_entity_poly.pdbx_strand_id
1 'polypeptide(L)'
;RRNFGMARPEGYRKALRLMKLAEKFGLPVITFVDTPGAYPGIDAEERGQSEAIGHNIYAMSTLNVPIVSCVIGEGGSGGALAIAVADTVMMLQYSTYSVISPEGCASILFKDAGQAPRAAEALALTAPRLSQLGLVDRVLSEPLGGAHRDPKLMATTLKKALVDELRVLMKHDMPTLLARRAERLEGYGRFERLAEEVPEPEAPAAAPEAQPDAKADPCDCSCAKKAAQAAKSVKARPAAEEAKAAEAEKAE
;
A
#
# COMPACT_ATOMS: atom_id res chain seq x y z
N ARG A 1 14.56 14.07 6.34
CA ARG A 1 13.80 14.48 7.54
C ARG A 1 12.49 13.69 7.57
N ARG A 2 11.88 13.55 8.75
CA ARG A 2 10.57 12.90 8.92
C ARG A 2 10.49 11.49 8.32
N ASN A 3 11.57 10.73 8.35
CA ASN A 3 11.66 9.37 7.88
C ASN A 3 11.17 9.20 6.43
N PHE A 4 11.46 10.17 5.56
CA PHE A 4 11.05 10.21 4.14
C PHE A 4 9.53 10.07 3.92
N GLY A 5 8.73 10.56 4.85
CA GLY A 5 7.27 10.45 4.78
C GLY A 5 6.70 9.11 5.24
N MET A 6 7.53 8.12 5.54
CA MET A 6 7.10 6.80 5.99
C MET A 6 6.77 6.82 7.49
N ALA A 7 5.51 6.69 7.84
CA ALA A 7 5.08 6.67 9.23
C ALA A 7 5.40 5.33 9.91
N ARG A 8 5.74 5.42 11.19
CA ARG A 8 5.88 4.28 12.10
C ARG A 8 4.52 4.00 12.79
N PRO A 9 4.34 2.85 13.48
CA PRO A 9 3.07 2.48 14.12
C PRO A 9 2.49 3.57 15.01
N GLU A 10 3.36 4.28 15.73
CA GLU A 10 2.97 5.37 16.63
C GLU A 10 2.33 6.55 15.88
N GLY A 11 2.74 6.79 14.63
CA GLY A 11 2.14 7.81 13.76
C GLY A 11 0.70 7.47 13.42
N TYR A 12 0.42 6.23 13.02
CA TYR A 12 -0.93 5.76 12.72
C TYR A 12 -1.81 5.74 13.97
N ARG A 13 -1.30 5.26 15.11
CA ARG A 13 -2.04 5.30 16.39
C ARG A 13 -2.35 6.72 16.84
N LYS A 14 -1.44 7.68 16.60
CA LYS A 14 -1.68 9.09 16.85
C LYS A 14 -2.79 9.63 15.94
N ALA A 15 -2.77 9.29 14.64
CA ALA A 15 -3.81 9.67 13.70
C ALA A 15 -5.18 9.12 14.14
N LEU A 16 -5.26 7.83 14.50
CA LEU A 16 -6.48 7.22 15.03
C LEU A 16 -7.03 7.96 16.23
N ARG A 17 -6.17 8.31 17.17
CA ARG A 17 -6.59 9.07 18.36
C ARG A 17 -7.17 10.43 18.00
N LEU A 18 -6.59 11.13 17.02
CA LEU A 18 -7.09 12.42 16.55
C LEU A 18 -8.42 12.28 15.79
N MET A 19 -8.59 11.23 14.98
CA MET A 19 -9.85 10.94 14.30
C MET A 19 -10.99 10.67 15.29
N LYS A 20 -10.74 9.85 16.32
CA LYS A 20 -11.72 9.60 17.39
C LYS A 20 -12.02 10.86 18.22
N LEU A 21 -11.04 11.74 18.39
CA LEU A 21 -11.26 13.02 19.02
C LEU A 21 -12.15 13.94 18.17
N ALA A 22 -11.89 13.98 16.85
CA ALA A 22 -12.72 14.71 15.90
C ALA A 22 -14.17 14.21 15.92
N GLU A 23 -14.38 12.90 15.90
CA GLU A 23 -15.69 12.26 16.03
C GLU A 23 -16.40 12.71 17.32
N LYS A 24 -15.72 12.66 18.47
CA LYS A 24 -16.27 13.08 19.76
C LYS A 24 -16.77 14.52 19.76
N PHE A 25 -16.12 15.39 19.02
CA PHE A 25 -16.49 16.83 18.93
C PHE A 25 -17.30 17.17 17.67
N GLY A 26 -17.69 16.19 16.86
CA GLY A 26 -18.44 16.40 15.62
C GLY A 26 -17.67 17.21 14.57
N LEU A 27 -16.34 17.13 14.57
CA LEU A 27 -15.48 17.86 13.64
C LEU A 27 -15.16 17.01 12.41
N PRO A 28 -15.23 17.58 11.19
CA PRO A 28 -14.82 16.86 9.99
C PRO A 28 -13.32 16.55 10.04
N VAL A 29 -12.95 15.44 9.40
CA VAL A 29 -11.55 15.00 9.26
C VAL A 29 -11.06 15.33 7.86
N ILE A 30 -9.91 15.99 7.76
CA ILE A 30 -9.20 16.20 6.51
C ILE A 30 -7.84 15.51 6.62
N THR A 31 -7.50 14.67 5.66
CA THR A 31 -6.18 14.04 5.57
C THR A 31 -5.43 14.49 4.33
N PHE A 32 -4.13 14.70 4.48
CA PHE A 32 -3.22 14.96 3.37
C PHE A 32 -2.27 13.78 3.23
N VAL A 33 -2.29 13.15 2.07
CA VAL A 33 -1.49 11.96 1.78
C VAL A 33 -0.26 12.37 0.99
N ASP A 34 0.92 12.14 1.60
CA ASP A 34 2.22 12.31 0.97
C ASP A 34 3.22 11.34 1.63
N THR A 35 3.15 10.10 1.17
CA THR A 35 3.98 9.00 1.69
C THR A 35 4.23 7.94 0.62
N PRO A 36 5.44 7.42 0.47
CA PRO A 36 5.73 6.27 -0.40
C PRO A 36 5.21 4.95 0.18
N GLY A 37 4.82 4.95 1.46
CA GLY A 37 4.31 3.78 2.17
C GLY A 37 4.55 3.86 3.67
N ALA A 38 4.16 2.81 4.39
CA ALA A 38 4.49 2.66 5.79
C ALA A 38 5.97 2.28 5.95
N TYR A 39 6.58 2.66 7.06
CA TYR A 39 7.98 2.30 7.33
C TYR A 39 8.14 0.78 7.47
N PRO A 40 9.00 0.13 6.65
CA PRO A 40 9.11 -1.32 6.56
C PRO A 40 10.14 -1.94 7.51
N GLY A 41 10.59 -1.21 8.54
CA GLY A 41 11.61 -1.70 9.48
C GLY A 41 11.07 -2.79 10.40
N ILE A 42 11.94 -3.74 10.78
CA ILE A 42 11.62 -4.82 11.72
C ILE A 42 11.07 -4.27 13.03
N ASP A 43 11.67 -3.20 13.55
CA ASP A 43 11.23 -2.50 14.75
C ASP A 43 9.80 -1.94 14.66
N ALA A 44 9.35 -1.58 13.47
CA ALA A 44 7.98 -1.14 13.24
C ALA A 44 7.01 -2.33 13.18
N GLU A 45 7.42 -3.44 12.57
CA GLU A 45 6.61 -4.65 12.52
C GLU A 45 6.41 -5.26 13.92
N GLU A 46 7.47 -5.35 14.72
CA GLU A 46 7.40 -5.79 16.11
C GLU A 46 6.46 -4.95 16.97
N ARG A 47 6.33 -3.66 16.67
CA ARG A 47 5.38 -2.76 17.34
C ARG A 47 4.01 -2.69 16.69
N GLY A 48 3.68 -3.62 15.78
CA GLY A 48 2.36 -3.78 15.19
C GLY A 48 2.04 -2.76 14.08
N GLN A 49 2.91 -2.61 13.08
CA GLN A 49 2.69 -1.71 11.94
C GLN A 49 1.40 -2.06 11.19
N SER A 50 1.21 -3.33 10.84
CA SER A 50 0.04 -3.80 10.10
C SER A 50 -1.26 -3.62 10.91
N GLU A 51 -1.22 -3.89 12.20
CA GLU A 51 -2.33 -3.70 13.12
C GLU A 51 -2.75 -2.23 13.21
N ALA A 52 -1.77 -1.32 13.35
CA ALA A 52 -2.05 0.12 13.43
C ALA A 52 -2.66 0.67 12.12
N ILE A 53 -2.22 0.17 10.95
CA ILE A 53 -2.80 0.48 9.65
C ILE A 53 -4.23 -0.05 9.55
N GLY A 54 -4.44 -1.34 9.86
CA GLY A 54 -5.75 -1.98 9.81
C GLY A 54 -6.78 -1.29 10.71
N HIS A 55 -6.40 -0.92 11.92
CA HIS A 55 -7.26 -0.15 12.84
C HIS A 55 -7.66 1.21 12.29
N ASN A 56 -6.76 1.92 11.61
CA ASN A 56 -7.11 3.19 10.96
C ASN A 56 -8.13 3.00 9.84
N ILE A 57 -7.90 2.03 8.96
CA ILE A 57 -8.81 1.72 7.85
C ILE A 57 -10.21 1.40 8.39
N TYR A 58 -10.29 0.51 9.38
CA TYR A 58 -11.55 0.15 10.03
C TYR A 58 -12.23 1.35 10.70
N ALA A 59 -11.50 2.14 11.48
CA ALA A 59 -12.05 3.31 12.13
C ALA A 59 -12.57 4.34 11.13
N MET A 60 -11.82 4.63 10.06
CA MET A 60 -12.24 5.60 9.04
C MET A 60 -13.48 5.13 8.28
N SER A 61 -13.66 3.83 8.06
CA SER A 61 -14.85 3.30 7.39
C SER A 61 -16.13 3.53 8.19
N THR A 62 -16.03 3.61 9.53
CA THR A 62 -17.18 3.70 10.45
C THR A 62 -17.27 5.02 11.22
N LEU A 63 -16.34 5.95 11.01
CA LEU A 63 -16.27 7.22 11.74
C LEU A 63 -17.49 8.12 11.47
N ASN A 64 -18.18 8.58 12.52
CA ASN A 64 -19.41 9.36 12.44
C ASN A 64 -19.16 10.86 12.22
N VAL A 65 -18.29 11.21 11.30
CA VAL A 65 -18.03 12.58 10.83
C VAL A 65 -17.63 12.55 9.36
N PRO A 66 -17.79 13.64 8.60
CA PRO A 66 -17.31 13.75 7.23
C PRO A 66 -15.80 13.60 7.15
N ILE A 67 -15.32 12.85 6.16
CA ILE A 67 -13.89 12.64 5.90
C ILE A 67 -13.58 13.04 4.46
N VAL A 68 -12.61 13.92 4.28
CA VAL A 68 -12.04 14.28 2.98
C VAL A 68 -10.56 13.94 2.97
N SER A 69 -10.13 13.14 2.02
CA SER A 69 -8.70 12.82 1.81
C SER A 69 -8.19 13.51 0.55
N CYS A 70 -6.98 14.03 0.61
CA CYS A 70 -6.34 14.64 -0.54
C CYS A 70 -4.91 14.10 -0.71
N VAL A 71 -4.64 13.43 -1.84
CA VAL A 71 -3.29 13.03 -2.22
C VAL A 71 -2.57 14.24 -2.79
N ILE A 72 -1.55 14.71 -2.08
CA ILE A 72 -0.84 15.96 -2.42
C ILE A 72 0.54 15.72 -3.03
N GLY A 73 1.01 14.50 -3.05
CA GLY A 73 2.29 14.08 -3.60
C GLY A 73 2.25 12.61 -3.93
N GLU A 74 2.91 11.79 -3.14
CA GLU A 74 2.93 10.36 -3.31
C GLU A 74 1.95 9.66 -2.36
N GLY A 75 1.07 8.83 -2.91
CA GLY A 75 0.17 7.98 -2.14
C GLY A 75 0.56 6.50 -2.33
N GLY A 76 1.40 5.98 -1.43
CA GLY A 76 1.94 4.63 -1.56
C GLY A 76 1.34 3.63 -0.60
N SER A 77 0.85 2.51 -1.14
CA SER A 77 0.55 1.28 -0.43
C SER A 77 -0.36 1.43 0.81
N GLY A 78 -0.24 0.53 1.77
CA GLY A 78 -0.98 0.54 3.03
C GLY A 78 -0.75 1.79 3.88
N GLY A 79 0.43 2.42 3.75
CA GLY A 79 0.73 3.67 4.44
C GLY A 79 -0.17 4.83 4.05
N ALA A 80 -0.43 4.96 2.76
CA ALA A 80 -1.40 5.92 2.24
C ALA A 80 -2.84 5.50 2.58
N LEU A 81 -3.19 4.23 2.38
CA LEU A 81 -4.53 3.72 2.63
C LEU A 81 -4.98 3.92 4.07
N ALA A 82 -4.06 3.81 5.04
CA ALA A 82 -4.33 4.01 6.46
C ALA A 82 -4.89 5.41 6.82
N ILE A 83 -4.80 6.37 5.90
CA ILE A 83 -5.31 7.74 6.08
C ILE A 83 -6.13 8.24 4.87
N ALA A 84 -6.41 7.37 3.89
CA ALA A 84 -7.10 7.74 2.65
C ALA A 84 -8.52 7.20 2.52
N VAL A 85 -9.02 6.40 3.47
CA VAL A 85 -10.42 5.98 3.51
C VAL A 85 -11.30 7.19 3.83
N ALA A 86 -12.14 7.62 2.89
CA ALA A 86 -12.85 8.89 3.01
C ALA A 86 -14.19 8.87 2.26
N ASP A 87 -15.06 9.85 2.56
CA ASP A 87 -16.29 10.10 1.79
C ASP A 87 -15.95 10.66 0.41
N THR A 88 -14.89 11.48 0.35
CA THR A 88 -14.37 12.06 -0.90
C THR A 88 -12.86 11.98 -0.93
N VAL A 89 -12.32 11.47 -2.04
CA VAL A 89 -10.89 11.41 -2.31
C VAL A 89 -10.54 12.42 -3.41
N MET A 90 -9.71 13.38 -3.05
CA MET A 90 -9.15 14.35 -3.98
C MET A 90 -7.70 14.03 -4.29
N MET A 91 -7.19 14.53 -5.40
CA MET A 91 -5.80 14.32 -5.80
C MET A 91 -5.27 15.54 -6.55
N LEU A 92 -4.04 15.96 -6.28
CA LEU A 92 -3.38 16.97 -7.09
C LEU A 92 -3.02 16.38 -8.47
N GLN A 93 -2.95 17.26 -9.46
CA GLN A 93 -2.79 16.90 -10.88
C GLN A 93 -1.56 16.03 -11.16
N TYR A 94 -0.44 16.32 -10.49
CA TYR A 94 0.83 15.62 -10.69
C TYR A 94 1.16 14.61 -9.58
N SER A 95 0.22 14.35 -8.67
CA SER A 95 0.36 13.33 -7.65
C SER A 95 0.23 11.93 -8.24
N THR A 96 0.72 10.94 -7.50
CA THR A 96 0.59 9.52 -7.80
C THR A 96 -0.09 8.78 -6.65
N TYR A 97 -0.89 7.75 -6.98
CA TYR A 97 -1.52 6.92 -5.97
C TYR A 97 -1.54 5.46 -6.45
N SER A 98 -0.91 4.57 -5.70
CA SER A 98 -0.79 3.16 -6.08
C SER A 98 -0.59 2.24 -4.87
N VAL A 99 -0.94 0.96 -5.05
CA VAL A 99 -0.75 -0.08 -4.04
C VAL A 99 0.71 -0.46 -3.82
N ILE A 100 1.55 -0.30 -4.85
CA ILE A 100 2.95 -0.71 -4.87
C ILE A 100 3.72 0.16 -5.87
N SER A 101 5.04 0.27 -5.71
CA SER A 101 5.88 0.93 -6.72
C SER A 101 5.89 0.14 -8.04
N PRO A 102 6.07 0.81 -9.19
CA PRO A 102 6.16 0.13 -10.49
C PRO A 102 7.25 -0.94 -10.54
N GLU A 103 8.39 -0.70 -9.91
CA GLU A 103 9.51 -1.65 -9.82
C GLU A 103 9.13 -2.89 -9.01
N GLY A 104 8.45 -2.69 -7.89
CA GLY A 104 7.93 -3.79 -7.05
C GLY A 104 6.88 -4.61 -7.80
N CYS A 105 5.95 -3.95 -8.47
CA CYS A 105 4.94 -4.59 -9.32
C CYS A 105 5.59 -5.42 -10.43
N ALA A 106 6.54 -4.84 -11.16
CA ALA A 106 7.25 -5.51 -12.24
C ALA A 106 8.03 -6.74 -11.74
N SER A 107 8.70 -6.61 -10.60
CA SER A 107 9.43 -7.72 -9.98
C SER A 107 8.52 -8.89 -9.59
N ILE A 108 7.31 -8.61 -9.09
CA ILE A 108 6.35 -9.64 -8.66
C ILE A 108 5.67 -10.27 -9.87
N LEU A 109 5.10 -9.47 -10.78
CA LEU A 109 4.27 -9.98 -11.87
C LEU A 109 5.08 -10.45 -13.07
N PHE A 110 6.11 -9.70 -13.46
CA PHE A 110 6.90 -9.99 -14.66
C PHE A 110 8.24 -10.66 -14.35
N LYS A 111 8.58 -10.81 -13.05
CA LYS A 111 9.88 -11.36 -12.59
C LYS A 111 11.11 -10.58 -13.11
N ASP A 112 10.89 -9.33 -13.50
CA ASP A 112 11.90 -8.44 -14.08
C ASP A 112 11.59 -6.97 -13.70
N ALA A 113 12.41 -6.38 -12.84
CA ALA A 113 12.27 -4.98 -12.40
C ALA A 113 12.46 -3.99 -13.58
N GLY A 114 13.16 -4.39 -14.66
CA GLY A 114 13.34 -3.56 -15.86
C GLY A 114 12.03 -3.27 -16.59
N GLN A 115 10.96 -4.03 -16.33
CA GLN A 115 9.62 -3.78 -16.87
C GLN A 115 8.79 -2.76 -16.06
N ALA A 116 9.41 -1.98 -15.16
CA ALA A 116 8.72 -0.94 -14.39
C ALA A 116 7.88 0.03 -15.23
N PRO A 117 8.29 0.48 -16.44
CA PRO A 117 7.45 1.34 -17.27
C PRO A 117 6.12 0.69 -17.66
N ARG A 118 6.14 -0.60 -18.03
CA ARG A 118 4.93 -1.39 -18.34
C ARG A 118 4.04 -1.56 -17.11
N ALA A 119 4.64 -1.80 -15.94
CA ALA A 119 3.92 -1.91 -14.68
C ALA A 119 3.27 -0.56 -14.30
N ALA A 120 3.96 0.57 -14.48
CA ALA A 120 3.43 1.90 -14.21
C ALA A 120 2.21 2.22 -15.08
N GLU A 121 2.23 1.84 -16.36
CA GLU A 121 1.10 2.01 -17.26
C GLU A 121 -0.09 1.15 -16.83
N ALA A 122 0.14 -0.11 -16.49
CA ALA A 122 -0.91 -1.03 -16.02
C ALA A 122 -1.52 -0.61 -14.68
N LEU A 123 -0.72 -0.08 -13.76
CA LEU A 123 -1.18 0.45 -12.46
C LEU A 123 -2.03 1.72 -12.59
N ALA A 124 -1.96 2.43 -13.71
CA ALA A 124 -2.73 3.65 -13.98
C ALA A 124 -2.62 4.71 -12.85
N LEU A 125 -1.45 4.83 -12.23
CA LEU A 125 -1.17 5.52 -10.96
C LEU A 125 -1.33 7.05 -10.98
N THR A 126 -1.63 7.65 -12.13
CA THR A 126 -1.76 9.11 -12.29
C THR A 126 -3.18 9.61 -12.03
N ALA A 127 -3.32 10.86 -11.57
CA ALA A 127 -4.60 11.45 -11.20
C ALA A 127 -5.68 11.36 -12.28
N PRO A 128 -5.43 11.66 -13.57
CA PRO A 128 -6.45 11.53 -14.61
C PRO A 128 -6.93 10.09 -14.81
N ARG A 129 -6.02 9.12 -14.75
CA ARG A 129 -6.37 7.70 -14.93
C ARG A 129 -7.17 7.17 -13.75
N LEU A 130 -6.77 7.49 -12.53
CA LEU A 130 -7.48 7.10 -11.32
C LEU A 130 -8.88 7.72 -11.22
N SER A 131 -9.04 8.94 -11.72
CA SER A 131 -10.36 9.57 -11.82
C SER A 131 -11.25 8.86 -12.83
N GLN A 132 -10.73 8.43 -13.98
CA GLN A 132 -11.46 7.62 -14.97
C GLN A 132 -11.91 6.27 -14.40
N LEU A 133 -11.11 5.69 -13.51
CA LEU A 133 -11.42 4.43 -12.82
C LEU A 133 -12.38 4.61 -11.61
N GLY A 134 -12.77 5.84 -11.29
CA GLY A 134 -13.66 6.13 -10.17
C GLY A 134 -13.01 6.00 -8.79
N LEU A 135 -11.68 5.91 -8.71
CA LEU A 135 -10.94 5.85 -7.45
C LEU A 135 -10.73 7.23 -6.82
N VAL A 136 -10.68 8.28 -7.65
CA VAL A 136 -10.51 9.67 -7.26
C VAL A 136 -11.70 10.48 -7.75
N ASP A 137 -12.35 11.23 -6.86
CA ASP A 137 -13.56 12.00 -7.17
C ASP A 137 -13.23 13.33 -7.84
N ARG A 138 -12.12 13.93 -7.43
CA ARG A 138 -11.75 15.27 -7.94
C ARG A 138 -10.26 15.43 -8.09
N VAL A 139 -9.83 15.80 -9.28
CA VAL A 139 -8.45 16.20 -9.58
C VAL A 139 -8.34 17.72 -9.47
N LEU A 140 -7.37 18.20 -8.70
CA LEU A 140 -7.08 19.61 -8.50
C LEU A 140 -5.92 20.03 -9.37
N SER A 141 -6.15 21.04 -10.23
CA SER A 141 -5.10 21.59 -11.09
C SER A 141 -4.02 22.26 -10.25
N GLU A 142 -2.79 22.05 -10.62
CA GLU A 142 -1.63 22.68 -10.01
C GLU A 142 -1.15 23.89 -10.82
N PRO A 143 -0.45 24.82 -10.18
CA PRO A 143 0.27 25.88 -10.90
C PRO A 143 1.23 25.30 -11.94
N LEU A 144 1.54 26.08 -12.98
CA LEU A 144 2.48 25.66 -14.01
C LEU A 144 3.84 25.29 -13.39
N GLY A 145 4.27 24.05 -13.62
CA GLY A 145 5.48 23.49 -13.05
C GLY A 145 5.32 22.86 -11.65
N GLY A 146 4.07 22.73 -11.15
CA GLY A 146 3.75 22.01 -9.91
C GLY A 146 3.44 22.90 -8.70
N ALA A 147 2.85 22.32 -7.67
CA ALA A 147 2.40 22.99 -6.45
C ALA A 147 3.52 23.80 -5.74
N HIS A 148 4.75 23.31 -5.79
CA HIS A 148 5.92 23.95 -5.18
C HIS A 148 6.36 25.25 -5.87
N ARG A 149 5.93 25.51 -7.11
CA ARG A 149 6.27 26.75 -7.84
C ARG A 149 5.47 27.94 -7.34
N ASP A 150 4.21 27.71 -6.98
CA ASP A 150 3.37 28.74 -6.33
C ASP A 150 2.55 28.13 -5.19
N PRO A 151 3.17 27.93 -4.00
CA PRO A 151 2.48 27.35 -2.85
C PRO A 151 1.29 28.16 -2.36
N LYS A 152 1.29 29.49 -2.56
CA LYS A 152 0.18 30.36 -2.16
C LYS A 152 -1.06 30.14 -3.02
N LEU A 153 -0.88 30.10 -4.34
CA LEU A 153 -1.95 29.80 -5.28
C LEU A 153 -2.49 28.38 -5.04
N MET A 154 -1.59 27.39 -4.88
CA MET A 154 -2.00 26.02 -4.61
C MET A 154 -2.79 25.90 -3.29
N ALA A 155 -2.33 26.51 -2.22
CA ALA A 155 -3.03 26.51 -0.94
C ALA A 155 -4.44 27.17 -1.06
N THR A 156 -4.57 28.23 -1.84
CA THR A 156 -5.87 28.88 -2.09
C THR A 156 -6.80 27.97 -2.88
N THR A 157 -6.31 27.31 -3.91
CA THR A 157 -7.06 26.36 -4.73
C THR A 157 -7.52 25.17 -3.89
N LEU A 158 -6.61 24.58 -3.12
CA LEU A 158 -6.90 23.45 -2.23
C LEU A 158 -7.91 23.84 -1.15
N LYS A 159 -7.72 24.98 -0.47
CA LYS A 159 -8.66 25.49 0.53
C LYS A 159 -10.07 25.62 -0.03
N LYS A 160 -10.19 26.22 -1.22
CA LYS A 160 -11.51 26.40 -1.88
C LYS A 160 -12.14 25.01 -2.14
N ALA A 161 -11.40 24.08 -2.72
CA ALA A 161 -11.90 22.75 -3.02
C ALA A 161 -12.36 21.99 -1.75
N LEU A 162 -11.56 22.03 -0.68
CA LEU A 162 -11.90 21.39 0.60
C LEU A 162 -13.15 22.00 1.24
N VAL A 163 -13.28 23.31 1.24
CA VAL A 163 -14.46 24.01 1.80
C VAL A 163 -15.71 23.69 1.00
N ASP A 164 -15.61 23.68 -0.33
CA ASP A 164 -16.75 23.35 -1.20
C ASP A 164 -17.22 21.93 -0.95
N GLU A 165 -16.29 20.98 -0.84
CA GLU A 165 -16.61 19.57 -0.59
C GLU A 165 -17.21 19.33 0.80
N LEU A 166 -16.62 19.92 1.83
CA LEU A 166 -17.18 19.83 3.18
C LEU A 166 -18.59 20.38 3.25
N ARG A 167 -18.90 21.48 2.55
CA ARG A 167 -20.26 22.02 2.47
C ARG A 167 -21.25 21.03 1.84
N VAL A 168 -20.80 20.20 0.89
CA VAL A 168 -21.65 19.17 0.29
C VAL A 168 -21.85 18.03 1.27
N LEU A 169 -20.77 17.50 1.87
CA LEU A 169 -20.84 16.38 2.80
C LEU A 169 -21.66 16.70 4.06
N MET A 170 -21.51 17.91 4.59
CA MET A 170 -22.25 18.36 5.80
C MET A 170 -23.76 18.57 5.58
N LYS A 171 -24.27 18.47 4.35
CA LYS A 171 -25.72 18.50 4.08
C LYS A 171 -26.37 17.13 4.32
N HIS A 172 -25.59 16.06 4.33
CA HIS A 172 -26.09 14.72 4.59
C HIS A 172 -26.18 14.48 6.10
N ASP A 173 -27.20 13.74 6.52
CA ASP A 173 -27.23 13.15 7.85
C ASP A 173 -26.21 12.01 7.98
N MET A 174 -25.83 11.67 9.19
CA MET A 174 -24.78 10.66 9.42
C MET A 174 -25.12 9.28 8.88
N PRO A 175 -26.36 8.75 9.06
CA PRO A 175 -26.71 7.45 8.45
C PRO A 175 -26.52 7.43 6.93
N THR A 176 -26.95 8.47 6.23
CA THR A 176 -26.78 8.58 4.78
C THR A 176 -25.30 8.69 4.39
N LEU A 177 -24.51 9.45 5.15
CA LEU A 177 -23.08 9.58 4.87
C LEU A 177 -22.34 8.25 5.03
N LEU A 178 -22.62 7.52 6.12
CA LEU A 178 -22.01 6.20 6.35
C LEU A 178 -22.45 5.17 5.30
N ALA A 179 -23.72 5.15 4.90
CA ALA A 179 -24.22 4.26 3.85
C ALA A 179 -23.49 4.53 2.51
N ARG A 180 -23.33 5.79 2.12
CA ARG A 180 -22.59 6.18 0.91
C ARG A 180 -21.12 5.80 0.98
N ARG A 181 -20.49 5.95 2.15
CA ARG A 181 -19.09 5.54 2.38
C ARG A 181 -18.94 4.02 2.22
N ALA A 182 -19.84 3.24 2.81
CA ALA A 182 -19.87 1.79 2.68
C ALA A 182 -20.08 1.36 1.21
N GLU A 183 -21.08 1.93 0.53
CA GLU A 183 -21.35 1.66 -0.89
C GLU A 183 -20.14 1.97 -1.78
N ARG A 184 -19.44 3.08 -1.49
CA ARG A 184 -18.21 3.43 -2.19
C ARG A 184 -17.12 2.37 -2.00
N LEU A 185 -16.88 1.91 -0.77
CA LEU A 185 -15.85 0.93 -0.47
C LEU A 185 -16.17 -0.44 -1.09
N GLU A 186 -17.43 -0.86 -1.05
CA GLU A 186 -17.91 -2.09 -1.66
C GLU A 186 -17.95 -2.00 -3.20
N GLY A 187 -18.04 -0.80 -3.72
CA GLY A 187 -18.08 -0.53 -5.16
C GLY A 187 -16.73 -0.63 -5.86
N TYR A 188 -15.62 -0.67 -5.11
CA TYR A 188 -14.30 -0.78 -5.73
C TYR A 188 -14.05 -2.16 -6.35
N GLY A 189 -13.29 -2.19 -7.45
CA GLY A 189 -12.91 -3.44 -8.11
C GLY A 189 -13.99 -4.07 -8.97
N ARG A 190 -15.08 -3.39 -9.28
CA ARG A 190 -16.05 -3.84 -10.30
C ARG A 190 -15.37 -3.82 -11.67
N PHE A 191 -15.46 -4.95 -12.39
CA PHE A 191 -14.92 -5.07 -13.74
C PHE A 191 -15.91 -5.85 -14.59
N GLU A 192 -15.99 -5.48 -15.86
CA GLU A 192 -16.69 -6.27 -16.88
C GLU A 192 -15.63 -7.10 -17.62
N ARG A 193 -15.86 -8.40 -17.70
CA ARG A 193 -15.10 -9.23 -18.65
C ARG A 193 -15.61 -8.90 -20.03
N LEU A 194 -14.80 -8.23 -20.83
CA LEU A 194 -15.05 -8.22 -22.27
C LEU A 194 -15.03 -9.68 -22.71
N ALA A 195 -16.10 -10.09 -23.40
CA ALA A 195 -16.20 -11.43 -23.96
C ALA A 195 -15.25 -11.55 -25.16
N GLU A 196 -13.95 -11.50 -24.92
CA GLU A 196 -12.98 -12.07 -25.83
C GLU A 196 -12.95 -13.56 -25.51
N GLU A 197 -13.32 -14.37 -26.50
CA GLU A 197 -13.02 -15.80 -26.53
C GLU A 197 -11.50 -15.93 -26.33
N VAL A 198 -11.08 -16.09 -25.08
CA VAL A 198 -9.74 -16.60 -24.81
C VAL A 198 -9.80 -18.05 -25.27
N PRO A 199 -9.11 -18.47 -26.36
CA PRO A 199 -9.04 -19.87 -26.69
C PRO A 199 -8.56 -20.60 -25.44
N GLU A 200 -9.33 -21.61 -24.99
CA GLU A 200 -8.88 -22.47 -23.90
C GLU A 200 -7.44 -22.90 -24.22
N PRO A 201 -6.50 -22.75 -23.27
CA PRO A 201 -5.17 -23.25 -23.50
C PRO A 201 -5.31 -24.73 -23.85
N GLU A 202 -4.92 -25.11 -25.07
CA GLU A 202 -4.87 -26.51 -25.47
C GLU A 202 -4.20 -27.28 -24.35
N ALA A 203 -4.92 -28.26 -23.81
CA ALA A 203 -4.38 -29.13 -22.78
C ALA A 203 -3.03 -29.65 -23.29
N PRO A 204 -1.96 -29.61 -22.50
CA PRO A 204 -0.65 -30.07 -22.95
C PRO A 204 -0.83 -31.50 -23.46
N ALA A 205 -0.46 -31.71 -24.73
CA ALA A 205 -0.52 -33.01 -25.36
C ALA A 205 0.09 -34.05 -24.39
N ALA A 206 -0.68 -35.09 -24.11
CA ALA A 206 -0.26 -36.15 -23.20
C ALA A 206 1.15 -36.55 -23.53
N ALA A 207 2.06 -36.48 -22.57
CA ALA A 207 3.43 -36.93 -22.74
C ALA A 207 3.39 -38.39 -23.20
N PRO A 208 4.20 -38.77 -24.20
CA PRO A 208 4.24 -40.15 -24.68
C PRO A 208 4.59 -41.07 -23.51
N GLU A 209 3.76 -42.10 -23.33
CA GLU A 209 3.99 -43.16 -22.33
C GLU A 209 5.42 -43.69 -22.45
N ALA A 210 6.18 -43.56 -21.39
CA ALA A 210 7.53 -44.09 -21.33
C ALA A 210 7.46 -45.61 -21.38
N GLN A 211 8.00 -46.18 -22.44
CA GLN A 211 8.23 -47.61 -22.56
C GLN A 211 9.23 -48.05 -21.47
N PRO A 212 9.05 -49.21 -20.83
CA PRO A 212 9.98 -49.70 -19.85
C PRO A 212 11.17 -50.36 -20.54
N ASP A 213 12.28 -49.64 -20.69
CA ASP A 213 13.54 -50.23 -21.14
C ASP A 213 14.61 -50.22 -20.07
N ALA A 214 15.04 -51.46 -19.85
CA ALA A 214 16.40 -51.96 -19.57
C ALA A 214 17.22 -51.30 -18.44
N LYS A 215 17.41 -52.07 -17.37
CA LYS A 215 18.63 -52.23 -16.57
C LYS A 215 19.57 -51.00 -16.52
N ALA A 216 19.38 -50.15 -15.53
CA ALA A 216 20.39 -49.19 -15.14
C ALA A 216 21.31 -49.77 -14.06
N ASP A 217 22.60 -49.70 -14.33
CA ASP A 217 23.68 -50.00 -13.39
C ASP A 217 23.64 -49.07 -12.18
N PRO A 218 24.05 -49.48 -10.98
CA PRO A 218 24.02 -48.66 -9.77
C PRO A 218 25.03 -47.52 -9.89
N CYS A 219 24.55 -46.31 -10.08
CA CYS A 219 25.35 -45.09 -10.04
C CYS A 219 25.86 -44.83 -8.63
N ASP A 220 27.16 -44.85 -8.46
CA ASP A 220 27.85 -44.54 -7.19
C ASP A 220 27.66 -43.04 -6.84
N CYS A 221 26.67 -42.76 -6.01
CA CYS A 221 26.27 -41.39 -5.67
C CYS A 221 27.13 -40.86 -4.50
N SER A 222 28.34 -40.38 -4.84
CA SER A 222 29.22 -39.68 -3.89
C SER A 222 28.65 -38.30 -3.43
N CYS A 223 27.56 -37.85 -4.03
CA CYS A 223 26.91 -36.56 -3.69
C CYS A 223 26.08 -36.58 -2.41
N ALA A 224 25.52 -37.73 -2.01
CA ALA A 224 24.70 -37.83 -0.80
C ALA A 224 25.53 -37.75 0.49
N LYS A 225 26.79 -38.08 0.46
CA LYS A 225 27.68 -38.02 1.63
C LYS A 225 28.16 -36.61 1.96
N LYS A 226 28.23 -35.71 0.99
CA LYS A 226 28.60 -34.29 1.23
C LYS A 226 27.46 -33.45 1.81
N ALA A 227 26.21 -33.76 1.51
CA ALA A 227 25.05 -33.06 2.07
C ALA A 227 24.81 -33.39 3.55
N ALA A 228 25.09 -34.62 3.97
CA ALA A 228 24.92 -35.05 5.36
C ALA A 228 26.02 -34.51 6.30
N GLN A 229 27.17 -34.16 5.77
CA GLN A 229 28.26 -33.55 6.55
C GLN A 229 28.08 -32.04 6.77
N ALA A 230 27.46 -31.34 5.82
CA ALA A 230 27.16 -29.90 5.96
C ALA A 230 26.04 -29.63 6.99
N ALA A 231 25.10 -30.55 7.18
CA ALA A 231 24.01 -30.42 8.16
C ALA A 231 24.44 -30.66 9.63
N LYS A 232 25.61 -31.24 9.85
CA LYS A 232 26.13 -31.53 11.22
C LYS A 232 27.01 -30.41 11.79
N SER A 233 27.41 -29.42 10.99
CA SER A 233 28.27 -28.31 11.43
C SER A 233 27.51 -27.07 11.93
N VAL A 234 26.17 -27.06 11.91
CA VAL A 234 25.33 -25.93 12.33
C VAL A 234 24.70 -26.12 13.73
N LYS A 235 25.01 -27.19 14.43
CA LYS A 235 24.57 -27.36 15.83
C LYS A 235 25.76 -27.27 16.78
N ALA A 236 25.88 -26.12 17.41
CA ALA A 236 26.46 -25.78 18.71
C ALA A 236 27.36 -24.53 18.63
N ARG A 237 26.78 -23.37 18.78
CA ARG A 237 27.46 -22.22 19.42
C ARG A 237 26.95 -22.14 20.86
N PRO A 238 27.80 -22.21 21.87
CA PRO A 238 27.35 -22.09 23.25
C PRO A 238 27.04 -20.64 23.61
N ALA A 239 26.03 -20.43 24.43
CA ALA A 239 25.46 -19.16 24.93
C ALA A 239 26.41 -18.30 25.78
N ALA A 240 27.70 -18.54 25.75
CA ALA A 240 28.70 -17.82 26.55
C ALA A 240 29.32 -16.59 25.83
N GLU A 241 29.08 -16.39 24.55
CA GLU A 241 29.69 -15.28 23.80
C GLU A 241 28.78 -14.05 23.70
N GLU A 242 27.47 -14.18 23.92
CA GLU A 242 26.53 -13.04 23.95
C GLU A 242 26.59 -12.23 25.26
N ALA A 243 27.03 -12.86 26.36
CA ALA A 243 27.17 -12.15 27.64
C ALA A 243 28.34 -11.19 27.69
N LYS A 244 29.40 -11.38 26.89
CA LYS A 244 30.56 -10.50 26.83
C LYS A 244 30.40 -9.26 25.93
N ALA A 245 29.46 -9.33 24.96
CA ALA A 245 29.17 -8.17 24.10
C ALA A 245 28.31 -7.13 24.82
N ALA A 246 27.41 -7.58 25.72
CA ALA A 246 26.51 -6.70 26.46
C ALA A 246 27.21 -5.93 27.62
N GLU A 247 28.36 -6.41 28.08
CA GLU A 247 29.15 -5.71 29.13
C GLU A 247 30.11 -4.64 28.59
N ALA A 248 30.47 -4.73 27.31
CA ALA A 248 31.34 -3.74 26.66
C ALA A 248 30.60 -2.45 26.26
N GLU A 249 29.29 -2.52 26.06
CA GLU A 249 28.43 -1.38 25.62
C GLU A 249 27.93 -0.52 26.79
N LYS A 250 28.22 -0.89 28.03
CA LYS A 250 27.91 -0.09 29.25
C LYS A 250 29.05 0.70 29.82
N ALA A 251 30.22 0.69 29.17
CA ALA A 251 31.41 1.33 29.66
C ALA A 251 31.95 2.49 28.76
N GLU A 252 31.14 2.94 27.78
CA GLU A 252 31.31 4.20 27.05
C GLU A 252 30.01 5.03 27.22
#